data_3b3d3da7c97f88b07de5af20a3908d7c
#
_entry.id   3b3d3da7c97f88b07de5af20a3908d7c
#
_cell.length_a   1.000
_cell.length_b   1.000
_cell.length_c   1.000
_cell.angle_alpha   90.00
_cell.angle_beta   90.00
_cell.angle_gamma   90.00
#
_symmetry.space_group_name_H-M   'P 1'
#
loop_
_entity.id
_entity.type
_entity.pdbx_description
1 polymer ?
#
loop_
_entity_poly.entity_id
_entity_poly.type
_entity_poly.pdbx_seq_one_letter_code
_entity_poly.pdbx_strand_id
1 'polypeptide(L)'
;SAPFILAGASFHPFTVKHDGRVFTVDMRKRLWPMPFTVKLDEFTAEFHPGTMKPSKFVSKITRVENGGEAKVTIQMNEPMRYEGLTFFQASYGPPGAGPGQKMYSVFEIVRNPADKWPEYSLYIVAFGMAVTFLTKLGSFLAASSRKNRHAKSIQ
;
A
#
# COMPACT_ATOMS: atom_id res chain seq x y z
N SER A 1 0.81 -22.54 -39.30
CA SER A 1 0.52 -22.29 -37.88
C SER A 1 -0.26 -20.98 -37.77
N ALA A 2 -1.47 -21.02 -37.23
CA ALA A 2 -2.24 -19.80 -37.02
C ALA A 2 -1.87 -19.21 -35.62
N PRO A 3 -1.68 -17.88 -35.51
CA PRO A 3 -1.50 -17.23 -34.21
C PRO A 3 -2.79 -17.31 -33.42
N PHE A 4 -2.67 -17.49 -32.11
CA PHE A 4 -3.79 -17.47 -31.18
C PHE A 4 -3.51 -16.58 -29.97
N ILE A 5 -4.54 -16.05 -29.36
CA ILE A 5 -4.46 -15.17 -28.19
C ILE A 5 -4.86 -15.98 -26.97
N LEU A 6 -3.97 -16.03 -25.95
CA LEU A 6 -4.28 -16.56 -24.65
C LEU A 6 -4.81 -15.44 -23.75
N ALA A 7 -6.03 -15.61 -23.24
CA ALA A 7 -6.57 -14.74 -22.21
C ALA A 7 -6.16 -15.26 -20.83
N GLY A 8 -5.51 -14.40 -20.02
CA GLY A 8 -5.22 -14.72 -18.63
C GLY A 8 -6.51 -14.89 -17.83
N ALA A 9 -6.55 -15.88 -16.92
CA ALA A 9 -7.71 -16.23 -16.11
C ALA A 9 -8.92 -16.77 -16.90
N SER A 10 -8.67 -17.42 -18.04
CA SER A 10 -9.72 -18.18 -18.73
C SER A 10 -10.20 -19.37 -17.89
N PHE A 11 -11.51 -19.58 -17.80
CA PHE A 11 -12.08 -20.77 -17.14
C PHE A 11 -11.78 -22.06 -17.90
N HIS A 12 -11.51 -21.97 -19.21
CA HIS A 12 -11.21 -23.11 -20.06
C HIS A 12 -9.82 -22.92 -20.68
N PRO A 13 -8.86 -23.83 -20.40
CA PRO A 13 -7.56 -23.78 -20.99
C PRO A 13 -7.64 -24.04 -22.50
N PHE A 14 -6.77 -23.39 -23.26
CA PHE A 14 -6.67 -23.64 -24.70
C PHE A 14 -6.03 -24.99 -24.97
N THR A 15 -6.67 -25.83 -25.79
CA THR A 15 -6.18 -27.17 -26.13
C THR A 15 -5.77 -27.27 -27.59
N VAL A 16 -4.59 -27.84 -27.83
CA VAL A 16 -4.04 -28.10 -29.18
C VAL A 16 -3.79 -29.59 -29.31
N LYS A 17 -4.26 -30.17 -30.43
CA LYS A 17 -3.93 -31.55 -30.80
C LYS A 17 -2.78 -31.54 -31.76
N HIS A 18 -1.69 -32.24 -31.41
CA HIS A 18 -0.53 -32.41 -32.27
C HIS A 18 0.00 -33.85 -32.13
N ASP A 19 0.22 -34.57 -33.23
CA ASP A 19 0.69 -35.97 -33.27
C ASP A 19 -0.09 -36.91 -32.36
N GLY A 20 -1.43 -36.83 -32.36
CA GLY A 20 -2.28 -37.68 -31.55
C GLY A 20 -2.28 -37.35 -30.05
N ARG A 21 -1.49 -36.36 -29.59
CA ARG A 21 -1.42 -35.90 -28.22
C ARG A 21 -2.20 -34.59 -28.06
N VAL A 22 -2.82 -34.42 -26.91
CA VAL A 22 -3.52 -33.19 -26.52
C VAL A 22 -2.61 -32.38 -25.60
N PHE A 23 -2.26 -31.19 -26.04
CA PHE A 23 -1.52 -30.20 -25.22
C PHE A 23 -2.50 -29.17 -24.69
N THR A 24 -2.39 -28.86 -23.42
CA THR A 24 -3.17 -27.83 -22.76
C THR A 24 -2.25 -26.64 -22.45
N VAL A 25 -2.61 -25.47 -22.96
CA VAL A 25 -1.86 -24.22 -22.74
C VAL A 25 -2.76 -23.28 -21.94
N ASP A 26 -2.27 -22.83 -20.79
CA ASP A 26 -2.98 -21.95 -19.88
C ASP A 26 -2.07 -20.84 -19.36
N MET A 27 -2.60 -19.63 -19.26
CA MET A 27 -1.90 -18.50 -18.68
C MET A 27 -2.37 -18.28 -17.25
N ARG A 28 -1.55 -18.64 -16.28
CA ARG A 28 -1.85 -18.49 -14.86
C ARG A 28 -1.05 -17.36 -14.25
N LYS A 29 -1.65 -16.67 -13.28
CA LYS A 29 -0.92 -15.72 -12.45
C LYS A 29 0.16 -16.44 -11.68
N ARG A 30 1.35 -15.85 -11.63
CA ARG A 30 2.45 -16.37 -10.81
C ARG A 30 2.06 -16.25 -9.34
N LEU A 31 2.13 -17.36 -8.63
CA LEU A 31 1.91 -17.40 -7.18
C LEU A 31 3.23 -17.14 -6.45
N TRP A 32 3.18 -16.30 -5.45
CA TRP A 32 4.30 -16.02 -4.57
C TRP A 32 3.95 -16.55 -3.18
N PRO A 33 4.80 -17.39 -2.56
CA PRO A 33 4.56 -17.82 -1.20
C PRO A 33 4.63 -16.64 -0.25
N MET A 34 3.66 -16.55 0.67
CA MET A 34 3.71 -15.59 1.76
C MET A 34 4.48 -16.20 2.94
N PRO A 35 5.33 -15.40 3.63
CA PRO A 35 6.10 -15.89 4.77
C PRO A 35 5.25 -16.11 6.05
N PHE A 36 4.02 -15.64 6.07
CA PHE A 36 3.09 -15.70 7.21
C PHE A 36 1.67 -16.00 6.74
N THR A 37 0.82 -16.42 7.68
CA THR A 37 -0.61 -16.66 7.46
C THR A 37 -1.42 -15.48 7.97
N VAL A 38 -2.48 -15.10 7.22
CA VAL A 38 -3.44 -14.07 7.61
C VAL A 38 -4.81 -14.71 7.81
N LYS A 39 -5.37 -14.56 8.99
CA LYS A 39 -6.72 -15.02 9.35
C LYS A 39 -7.61 -13.80 9.53
N LEU A 40 -8.76 -13.78 8.87
CA LEU A 40 -9.79 -12.77 9.10
C LEU A 40 -10.58 -13.13 10.36
N ASP A 41 -10.57 -12.24 11.35
CA ASP A 41 -11.34 -12.41 12.58
C ASP A 41 -12.71 -11.75 12.47
N GLU A 42 -12.73 -10.52 11.97
CA GLU A 42 -13.96 -9.74 11.82
C GLU A 42 -13.86 -8.82 10.61
N PHE A 43 -14.95 -8.71 9.87
CA PHE A 43 -15.11 -7.73 8.81
C PHE A 43 -16.34 -6.89 9.05
N THR A 44 -16.19 -5.56 9.02
CA THR A 44 -17.28 -4.60 9.18
C THR A 44 -17.33 -3.68 7.97
N ALA A 45 -18.51 -3.54 7.38
CA ALA A 45 -18.78 -2.55 6.34
C ALA A 45 -19.83 -1.57 6.85
N GLU A 46 -19.51 -0.28 6.80
CA GLU A 46 -20.46 0.80 7.04
C GLU A 46 -20.98 1.31 5.69
N PHE A 47 -22.25 1.67 5.62
CA PHE A 47 -22.88 2.14 4.40
C PHE A 47 -23.39 3.56 4.58
N HIS A 48 -23.39 4.33 3.49
CA HIS A 48 -24.04 5.65 3.51
C HIS A 48 -25.53 5.53 3.75
N PRO A 49 -26.14 6.39 4.60
CA PRO A 49 -27.57 6.36 4.86
C PRO A 49 -28.39 6.40 3.58
N GLY A 50 -29.35 5.47 3.46
CA GLY A 50 -30.25 5.40 2.31
C GLY A 50 -29.64 4.83 1.02
N THR A 51 -28.41 4.32 1.06
CA THR A 51 -27.76 3.72 -0.11
C THR A 51 -27.09 2.39 0.23
N MET A 52 -26.82 1.57 -0.80
CA MET A 52 -26.00 0.36 -0.67
C MET A 52 -24.52 0.64 -0.96
N LYS A 53 -24.12 1.94 -1.02
CA LYS A 53 -22.73 2.30 -1.22
C LYS A 53 -21.99 2.27 0.12
N PRO A 54 -20.92 1.49 0.22
CA PRO A 54 -20.13 1.44 1.44
C PRO A 54 -19.39 2.76 1.65
N SER A 55 -19.39 3.23 2.89
CA SER A 55 -18.66 4.41 3.34
C SER A 55 -17.31 4.05 3.95
N LYS A 56 -17.23 2.88 4.60
CA LYS A 56 -16.02 2.41 5.27
C LYS A 56 -15.95 0.90 5.32
N PHE A 57 -14.75 0.37 5.13
CA PHE A 57 -14.42 -1.04 5.34
C PHE A 57 -13.38 -1.17 6.44
N VAL A 58 -13.60 -2.09 7.36
CA VAL A 58 -12.67 -2.42 8.43
C VAL A 58 -12.53 -3.93 8.51
N SER A 59 -11.30 -4.41 8.39
CA SER A 59 -10.94 -5.82 8.56
C SER A 59 -10.05 -5.96 9.78
N LYS A 60 -10.50 -6.69 10.78
CA LYS A 60 -9.64 -7.13 11.88
C LYS A 60 -9.08 -8.49 11.53
N ILE A 61 -7.78 -8.60 11.51
CA ILE A 61 -7.06 -9.82 11.13
C ILE A 61 -6.09 -10.23 12.22
N THR A 62 -5.83 -11.52 12.30
CA THR A 62 -4.72 -12.08 13.07
C THR A 62 -3.66 -12.58 12.10
N ARG A 63 -2.46 -12.01 12.20
CA ARG A 63 -1.27 -12.51 11.51
C ARG A 63 -0.60 -13.58 12.37
N VAL A 64 -0.36 -14.74 11.79
CA VAL A 64 0.28 -15.88 12.44
C VAL A 64 1.62 -16.17 11.76
N GLU A 65 2.70 -16.15 12.55
CA GLU A 65 4.06 -16.39 12.07
C GLU A 65 4.89 -17.02 13.17
N ASN A 66 5.61 -18.11 12.86
CA ASN A 66 6.55 -18.79 13.79
C ASN A 66 5.96 -19.05 15.20
N GLY A 67 4.66 -19.32 15.30
CA GLY A 67 3.98 -19.54 16.58
C GLY A 67 3.58 -18.27 17.33
N GLY A 68 3.86 -17.09 16.80
CA GLY A 68 3.37 -15.79 17.31
C GLY A 68 2.11 -15.33 16.59
N GLU A 69 1.22 -14.69 17.31
CA GLU A 69 0.01 -14.08 16.78
C GLU A 69 0.04 -12.56 17.02
N ALA A 70 -0.29 -11.79 15.97
CA ALA A 70 -0.43 -10.34 16.06
C ALA A 70 -1.75 -9.90 15.45
N LYS A 71 -2.57 -9.20 16.24
CA LYS A 71 -3.83 -8.61 15.78
C LYS A 71 -3.56 -7.29 15.08
N VAL A 72 -4.10 -7.13 13.89
CA VAL A 72 -3.95 -5.93 13.06
C VAL A 72 -5.30 -5.53 12.49
N THR A 73 -5.55 -4.23 12.43
CA THR A 73 -6.73 -3.68 11.76
C THR A 73 -6.30 -3.07 10.43
N ILE A 74 -7.00 -3.44 9.35
CA ILE A 74 -6.81 -2.89 8.01
C ILE A 74 -8.08 -2.15 7.62
N GLN A 75 -7.95 -0.91 7.19
CA GLN A 75 -9.06 -0.12 6.66
C GLN A 75 -8.63 0.64 5.40
N MET A 76 -9.59 1.31 4.73
CA MET A 76 -9.38 1.87 3.39
C MET A 76 -8.12 2.76 3.26
N ASN A 77 -7.81 3.57 4.28
CA ASN A 77 -6.66 4.49 4.26
C ASN A 77 -5.52 4.07 5.20
N GLU A 78 -5.66 2.93 5.87
CA GLU A 78 -4.67 2.39 6.80
C GLU A 78 -4.33 0.95 6.42
N PRO A 79 -3.45 0.76 5.42
CA PRO A 79 -3.01 -0.56 5.01
C PRO A 79 -2.05 -1.16 6.04
N MET A 80 -2.07 -2.48 6.18
CA MET A 80 -1.04 -3.19 6.92
C MET A 80 0.24 -3.25 6.07
N ARG A 81 1.39 -2.89 6.68
CA ARG A 81 2.73 -3.01 6.07
C ARG A 81 3.57 -3.97 6.90
N TYR A 82 4.00 -5.05 6.27
CA TYR A 82 4.81 -6.06 6.95
C TYR A 82 5.66 -6.86 5.95
N GLU A 83 6.93 -7.14 6.30
CA GLU A 83 7.88 -7.89 5.46
C GLU A 83 7.99 -7.37 4.01
N GLY A 84 7.91 -6.06 3.83
CA GLY A 84 7.95 -5.42 2.51
C GLY A 84 6.69 -5.64 1.66
N LEU A 85 5.64 -6.20 2.25
CA LEU A 85 4.32 -6.35 1.67
C LEU A 85 3.38 -5.31 2.25
N THR A 86 2.52 -4.75 1.40
CA THR A 86 1.46 -3.83 1.81
C THR A 86 0.12 -4.43 1.45
N PHE A 87 -0.76 -4.57 2.44
CA PHE A 87 -2.10 -5.13 2.31
C PHE A 87 -3.10 -3.99 2.31
N PHE A 88 -3.70 -3.73 1.16
CA PHE A 88 -4.76 -2.75 1.00
C PHE A 88 -6.12 -3.42 1.09
N GLN A 89 -7.07 -2.76 1.74
CA GLN A 89 -8.48 -3.15 1.70
C GLN A 89 -9.03 -2.80 0.32
N ALA A 90 -9.16 -3.80 -0.57
CA ALA A 90 -9.58 -3.58 -1.94
C ALA A 90 -11.11 -3.67 -2.10
N SER A 91 -11.71 -4.74 -1.62
CA SER A 91 -13.14 -4.96 -1.73
C SER A 91 -13.65 -5.98 -0.71
N TYR A 92 -14.90 -6.35 -0.81
CA TYR A 92 -15.54 -7.37 0.02
C TYR A 92 -16.51 -8.20 -0.82
N GLY A 93 -16.96 -9.32 -0.29
CA GLY A 93 -17.97 -10.15 -0.91
C GLY A 93 -18.85 -10.88 0.11
N PRO A 94 -19.92 -11.52 -0.37
CA PRO A 94 -20.34 -11.62 -1.75
C PRO A 94 -20.87 -10.30 -2.32
N PRO A 95 -20.87 -10.11 -3.66
CA PRO A 95 -21.42 -8.92 -4.28
C PRO A 95 -22.86 -8.66 -3.86
N GLY A 96 -23.19 -7.42 -3.48
CA GLY A 96 -24.51 -7.04 -2.98
C GLY A 96 -24.80 -7.44 -1.54
N ALA A 97 -23.83 -7.95 -0.79
CA ALA A 97 -23.99 -8.24 0.64
C ALA A 97 -24.30 -6.95 1.40
N GLY A 98 -25.38 -7.00 2.18
CA GLY A 98 -25.84 -5.91 3.05
C GLY A 98 -25.54 -6.16 4.53
N PRO A 99 -25.97 -5.24 5.39
CA PRO A 99 -25.82 -5.35 6.83
C PRO A 99 -26.38 -6.70 7.37
N GLY A 100 -25.62 -7.35 8.27
CA GLY A 100 -26.02 -8.60 8.92
C GLY A 100 -25.74 -9.88 8.11
N GLN A 101 -25.21 -9.79 6.89
CA GLN A 101 -24.78 -10.95 6.13
C GLN A 101 -23.32 -11.31 6.42
N LYS A 102 -23.00 -12.59 6.30
CA LYS A 102 -21.62 -13.06 6.43
C LYS A 102 -20.81 -12.60 5.23
N MET A 103 -19.82 -11.75 5.48
CA MET A 103 -18.98 -11.14 4.45
C MET A 103 -17.53 -11.64 4.56
N TYR A 104 -16.82 -11.60 3.44
CA TYR A 104 -15.36 -11.82 3.39
C TYR A 104 -14.66 -10.57 2.86
N SER A 105 -13.43 -10.38 3.30
CA SER A 105 -12.57 -9.27 2.87
C SER A 105 -11.69 -9.70 1.70
N VAL A 106 -11.50 -8.79 0.75
CA VAL A 106 -10.56 -8.95 -0.37
C VAL A 106 -9.43 -7.94 -0.18
N PHE A 107 -8.21 -8.46 -0.04
CA PHE A 107 -7.01 -7.66 0.06
C PHE A 107 -6.25 -7.64 -1.26
N GLU A 108 -5.77 -6.46 -1.64
CA GLU A 108 -4.75 -6.30 -2.66
C GLU A 108 -3.38 -6.26 -1.98
N ILE A 109 -2.51 -7.19 -2.37
CA ILE A 109 -1.19 -7.34 -1.77
C ILE A 109 -0.16 -6.84 -2.78
N VAL A 110 0.57 -5.80 -2.38
CA VAL A 110 1.59 -5.16 -3.22
C VAL A 110 2.95 -5.27 -2.56
N ARG A 111 3.95 -5.64 -3.34
CA ARG A 111 5.35 -5.54 -2.96
C ARG A 111 6.00 -4.40 -3.73
N ASN A 112 6.29 -3.30 -3.04
CA ASN A 112 6.91 -2.13 -3.64
C ASN A 112 8.29 -1.88 -3.01
N PRO A 113 9.41 -2.18 -3.69
CA PRO A 113 10.74 -1.92 -3.17
C PRO A 113 11.05 -0.42 -3.02
N ALA A 114 10.29 0.43 -3.71
CA ALA A 114 10.45 1.89 -3.67
C ALA A 114 9.50 2.58 -2.67
N ASP A 115 8.81 1.85 -1.81
CA ASP A 115 7.78 2.39 -0.89
C ASP A 115 8.30 3.50 0.03
N LYS A 116 9.58 3.46 0.41
CA LYS A 116 10.22 4.45 1.30
C LYS A 116 10.92 5.61 0.58
N TRP A 117 11.01 5.60 -0.74
CA TRP A 117 11.69 6.67 -1.48
C TRP A 117 11.08 8.06 -1.28
N PRO A 118 9.75 8.23 -1.25
CA PRO A 118 9.14 9.53 -0.95
C PRO A 118 9.51 10.06 0.43
N GLU A 119 9.60 9.19 1.44
CA GLU A 119 10.01 9.55 2.79
C GLU A 119 11.46 10.05 2.81
N TYR A 120 12.38 9.34 2.17
CA TYR A 120 13.78 9.76 2.08
C TYR A 120 13.94 11.08 1.33
N SER A 121 13.19 11.29 0.25
CA SER A 121 13.21 12.55 -0.50
C SER A 121 12.75 13.72 0.37
N LEU A 122 11.75 13.53 1.20
CA LEU A 122 11.28 14.55 2.14
C LEU A 122 12.37 14.94 3.16
N TYR A 123 13.09 13.98 3.71
CA TYR A 123 14.21 14.28 4.62
C TYR A 123 15.33 15.05 3.95
N ILE A 124 15.68 14.71 2.70
CA ILE A 124 16.70 15.43 1.94
C ILE A 124 16.27 16.88 1.71
N VAL A 125 15.03 17.12 1.31
CA VAL A 125 14.49 18.47 1.09
C VAL A 125 14.45 19.25 2.40
N ALA A 126 13.97 18.67 3.49
CA ALA A 126 13.92 19.32 4.80
C ALA A 126 15.31 19.69 5.30
N PHE A 127 16.32 18.82 5.12
CA PHE A 127 17.70 19.10 5.45
C PHE A 127 18.26 20.27 4.62
N GLY A 128 18.04 20.28 3.30
CA GLY A 128 18.46 21.37 2.43
C GLY A 128 17.85 22.72 2.82
N MET A 129 16.55 22.73 3.18
CA MET A 129 15.90 23.94 3.69
C MET A 129 16.50 24.40 5.03
N ALA A 130 16.75 23.48 5.95
CA ALA A 130 17.37 23.82 7.23
C ALA A 130 18.75 24.43 7.06
N VAL A 131 19.61 23.87 6.21
CA VAL A 131 20.93 24.43 5.88
C VAL A 131 20.81 25.83 5.29
N THR A 132 19.91 26.01 4.33
CA THR A 132 19.67 27.32 3.71
C THR A 132 19.19 28.35 4.74
N PHE A 133 18.26 27.96 5.60
CA PHE A 133 17.78 28.84 6.68
C PHE A 133 18.90 29.24 7.64
N LEU A 134 19.69 28.28 8.12
CA LEU A 134 20.78 28.53 9.06
C LEU A 134 21.86 29.43 8.46
N THR A 135 22.25 29.24 7.20
CA THR A 135 23.22 30.09 6.51
C THR A 135 22.70 31.53 6.34
N LYS A 136 21.44 31.70 5.98
CA LYS A 136 20.80 33.02 5.88
C LYS A 136 20.68 33.71 7.24
N LEU A 137 20.26 32.97 8.27
CA LEU A 137 20.19 33.46 9.64
C LEU A 137 21.55 33.93 10.15
N GLY A 138 22.61 33.12 9.95
CA GLY A 138 23.98 33.48 10.32
C GLY A 138 24.45 34.76 9.63
N SER A 139 24.20 34.89 8.33
CA SER A 139 24.50 36.10 7.55
C SER A 139 23.76 37.32 8.06
N PHE A 140 22.48 37.18 8.39
CA PHE A 140 21.68 38.26 8.95
C PHE A 140 22.17 38.72 10.31
N LEU A 141 22.46 37.80 11.22
CA LEU A 141 22.99 38.09 12.55
C LEU A 141 24.36 38.80 12.48
N ALA A 142 25.24 38.35 11.59
CA ALA A 142 26.54 38.98 11.37
C ALA A 142 26.41 40.42 10.85
N ALA A 143 25.51 40.66 9.90
CA ALA A 143 25.24 42.00 9.38
C ALA A 143 24.62 42.91 10.45
N SER A 144 23.70 42.42 11.25
CA SER A 144 23.07 43.17 12.35
C SER A 144 24.11 43.56 13.43
N SER A 145 25.01 42.64 13.79
CA SER A 145 26.08 42.91 14.75
C SER A 145 27.08 43.96 14.26
N ARG A 146 27.41 44.00 12.95
CA ARG A 146 28.27 45.03 12.37
C ARG A 146 27.63 46.41 12.44
N LYS A 147 26.32 46.51 12.11
CA LYS A 147 25.55 47.74 12.16
C LYS A 147 25.54 48.36 13.57
N ASN A 148 25.31 47.53 14.58
CA ASN A 148 25.29 47.97 15.98
C ASN A 148 26.68 48.44 16.49
N ARG A 149 27.78 47.85 16.02
CA ARG A 149 29.13 48.32 16.36
C ARG A 149 29.44 49.69 15.77
N HIS A 150 29.04 49.93 14.50
CA HIS A 150 29.22 51.27 13.88
C HIS A 150 28.39 52.35 14.56
N ALA A 151 27.16 52.06 14.98
CA ALA A 151 26.34 53.04 15.71
C ALA A 151 26.94 53.45 17.08
N LYS A 152 27.65 52.52 17.77
CA LYS A 152 28.34 52.83 19.06
C LYS A 152 29.65 53.59 18.91
N SER A 153 30.29 53.61 17.74
CA SER A 153 31.57 54.32 17.53
C SER A 153 31.37 55.78 17.13
N ILE A 154 30.13 56.23 16.91
CA ILE A 154 29.77 57.61 16.48
C ILE A 154 29.22 58.44 17.68
N GLN A 155 28.97 57.82 18.84
CA GLN A 155 28.68 58.51 20.11
C GLN A 155 29.94 58.68 20.95
#